data_5d4f5b8e8065c09846b6f4e8fa7257ee
#
_entry.id   5d4f5b8e8065c09846b6f4e8fa7257ee
#
_cell.length_a   1.000
_cell.length_b   1.000
_cell.length_c   1.000
_cell.angle_alpha   90.00
_cell.angle_beta   90.00
_cell.angle_gamma   90.00
#
_symmetry.space_group_name_H-M   'P 1'
#
loop_
_entity.id
_entity.type
_entity.pdbx_description
1 polymer ?
#
loop_
_entity_poly.entity_id
_entity_poly.type
_entity_poly.pdbx_seq_one_letter_code
_entity_poly.pdbx_strand_id
1 'polypeptide(L)'
;MTRRLVVIGNGMAATRLVQRLVERDPARFAITVVGDEPHPAYNRIQLSPLLAGEKTAAQIPLLPAEWYTRHGVCLRSGEAVDEVDIQQRRLRIAETWLPWDELVFATGSRPFIPPLPGIDRPQVMPFRTLADVERILAIPGPAVVIGGGVLGVEAAAALRRHGGEVTLLHRGSGLMAPLTDAFAADELRQQLEARGIRCVLACSIAAID
;
A
#
# COMPACT_ATOMS: atom_id res chain seq x y z
N MET A 1 11.28 31.61 16.02
CA MET A 1 10.57 31.17 14.80
C MET A 1 10.24 29.70 14.92
N THR A 2 9.04 29.30 14.60
CA THR A 2 8.62 27.88 14.59
C THR A 2 9.38 27.13 13.50
N ARG A 3 9.99 25.99 13.80
CA ARG A 3 10.77 25.20 12.84
C ARG A 3 9.85 24.52 11.83
N ARG A 4 10.25 24.52 10.57
CA ARG A 4 9.50 23.86 9.49
C ARG A 4 9.89 22.37 9.45
N LEU A 5 8.92 21.51 9.70
CA LEU A 5 9.07 20.05 9.53
C LEU A 5 8.35 19.62 8.26
N VAL A 6 9.10 19.02 7.35
CA VAL A 6 8.49 18.37 6.18
C VAL A 6 8.61 16.86 6.31
N VAL A 7 7.48 16.17 6.12
CA VAL A 7 7.39 14.71 6.11
C VAL A 7 7.05 14.25 4.70
N ILE A 8 7.96 13.53 4.06
CA ILE A 8 7.75 12.94 2.73
C ILE A 8 7.13 11.56 2.90
N GLY A 9 5.92 11.40 2.41
CA GLY A 9 5.08 10.21 2.54
C GLY A 9 3.92 10.46 3.49
N ASN A 10 2.73 10.04 3.05
CA ASN A 10 1.46 10.15 3.80
C ASN A 10 0.90 8.77 4.09
N GLY A 11 1.72 7.90 4.71
CA GLY A 11 1.33 6.56 5.12
C GLY A 11 1.11 6.42 6.62
N MET A 12 0.89 5.19 7.10
CA MET A 12 0.64 4.88 8.51
C MET A 12 1.72 5.42 9.46
N ALA A 13 3.01 5.29 9.07
CA ALA A 13 4.13 5.73 9.89
C ALA A 13 4.19 7.27 9.99
N ALA A 14 4.03 7.97 8.87
CA ALA A 14 3.97 9.43 8.82
C ALA A 14 2.83 9.97 9.69
N THR A 15 1.63 9.41 9.52
CA THR A 15 0.45 9.80 10.30
C THR A 15 0.69 9.63 11.79
N ARG A 16 1.24 8.48 12.21
CA ARG A 16 1.51 8.24 13.63
C ARG A 16 2.57 9.19 14.19
N LEU A 17 3.62 9.48 13.42
CA LEU A 17 4.63 10.48 13.79
C LEU A 17 4.00 11.86 14.01
N VAL A 18 3.24 12.33 13.02
CA VAL A 18 2.61 13.67 13.07
C VAL A 18 1.63 13.77 14.24
N GLN A 19 0.78 12.76 14.46
CA GLN A 19 -0.10 12.72 15.62
C GLN A 19 0.68 12.87 16.93
N ARG A 20 1.75 12.11 17.11
CA ARG A 20 2.56 12.16 18.32
C ARG A 20 3.28 13.49 18.53
N LEU A 21 3.73 14.11 17.45
CA LEU A 21 4.34 15.44 17.54
C LEU A 21 3.32 16.51 17.98
N VAL A 22 2.15 16.50 17.36
CA VAL A 22 1.05 17.42 17.71
C VAL A 22 0.54 17.20 19.14
N GLU A 23 0.36 15.94 19.55
CA GLU A 23 -0.06 15.59 20.93
C GLU A 23 0.96 16.06 21.97
N ARG A 24 2.25 16.00 21.67
CA ARG A 24 3.33 16.33 22.61
C ARG A 24 3.60 17.82 22.71
N ASP A 25 3.65 18.51 21.59
CA ASP A 25 3.92 19.95 21.51
C ASP A 25 3.41 20.50 20.16
N PRO A 26 2.17 20.99 20.10
CA PRO A 26 1.57 21.45 18.84
C PRO A 26 2.21 22.70 18.26
N ALA A 27 2.95 23.47 19.07
CA ALA A 27 3.59 24.73 18.65
C ALA A 27 5.04 24.53 18.17
N ARG A 28 5.61 23.34 18.35
CA ARG A 28 7.04 23.07 18.07
C ARG A 28 7.39 23.20 16.61
N PHE A 29 6.53 22.72 15.72
CA PHE A 29 6.79 22.67 14.29
C PHE A 29 5.62 23.20 13.47
N ALA A 30 5.97 23.93 12.39
CA ALA A 30 5.06 24.09 11.26
C ALA A 30 5.20 22.84 10.39
N ILE A 31 4.20 21.95 10.44
CA ILE A 31 4.29 20.62 9.83
C ILE A 31 3.65 20.64 8.44
N THR A 32 4.40 20.15 7.44
CA THR A 32 3.88 19.85 6.10
C THR A 32 4.08 18.35 5.83
N VAL A 33 3.02 17.67 5.42
CA VAL A 33 3.05 16.29 4.97
C VAL A 33 2.81 16.27 3.47
N VAL A 34 3.68 15.59 2.70
CA VAL A 34 3.56 15.47 1.25
C VAL A 34 3.37 14.01 0.87
N GLY A 35 2.36 13.69 0.08
CA GLY A 35 2.07 12.33 -0.37
C GLY A 35 1.57 12.28 -1.80
N ASP A 36 2.06 11.32 -2.57
CA ASP A 36 1.73 11.12 -3.98
C ASP A 36 0.31 10.58 -4.22
N GLU A 37 -0.28 9.91 -3.24
CA GLU A 37 -1.67 9.47 -3.32
C GLU A 37 -2.65 10.64 -3.04
N PRO A 38 -3.75 10.79 -3.82
CA PRO A 38 -4.68 11.93 -3.70
C PRO A 38 -5.65 11.81 -2.50
N HIS A 39 -5.28 11.04 -1.49
CA HIS A 39 -6.12 10.75 -0.33
C HIS A 39 -5.41 11.11 0.98
N PRO A 40 -6.13 11.41 2.07
CA PRO A 40 -5.59 11.33 3.42
C PRO A 40 -5.04 9.94 3.69
N ALA A 41 -4.13 9.83 4.66
CA ALA A 41 -3.56 8.55 5.05
C ALA A 41 -4.64 7.54 5.45
N TYR A 42 -4.51 6.32 4.97
CA TYR A 42 -5.42 5.23 5.27
C TYR A 42 -4.67 3.99 5.78
N ASN A 43 -5.41 3.10 6.43
CA ASN A 43 -4.87 1.84 6.95
C ASN A 43 -4.71 0.83 5.81
N ARG A 44 -3.48 0.64 5.32
CA ARG A 44 -3.17 -0.31 4.22
C ARG A 44 -3.47 -1.76 4.56
N ILE A 45 -3.51 -2.14 5.84
CA ILE A 45 -3.91 -3.48 6.27
C ILE A 45 -5.39 -3.75 5.92
N GLN A 46 -6.19 -2.69 5.80
CA GLN A 46 -7.61 -2.80 5.45
C GLN A 46 -7.88 -2.89 3.94
N LEU A 47 -6.85 -2.92 3.10
CA LEU A 47 -7.04 -3.10 1.64
C LEU A 47 -7.56 -4.49 1.30
N SER A 48 -7.16 -5.53 2.02
CA SER A 48 -7.71 -6.90 1.83
C SER A 48 -9.19 -6.99 2.21
N PRO A 49 -9.65 -6.49 3.38
CA PRO A 49 -11.08 -6.36 3.68
C PRO A 49 -11.86 -5.47 2.68
N LEU A 50 -11.23 -4.40 2.17
CA LEU A 50 -11.83 -3.56 1.15
C LEU A 50 -12.02 -4.32 -0.17
N LEU A 51 -10.98 -5.02 -0.64
CA LEU A 51 -11.05 -5.88 -1.83
C LEU A 51 -12.10 -6.98 -1.67
N ALA A 52 -12.28 -7.51 -0.46
CA ALA A 52 -13.29 -8.53 -0.15
C ALA A 52 -14.72 -7.98 -0.05
N GLY A 53 -14.93 -6.66 -0.16
CA GLY A 53 -16.22 -6.01 0.00
C GLY A 53 -16.72 -5.93 1.46
N GLU A 54 -15.86 -6.22 2.44
CA GLU A 54 -16.19 -6.17 3.87
C GLU A 54 -16.10 -4.74 4.43
N LYS A 55 -15.37 -3.87 3.74
CA LYS A 55 -15.22 -2.45 4.06
C LYS A 55 -15.38 -1.58 2.83
N THR A 56 -15.66 -0.31 3.07
CA THR A 56 -15.65 0.74 2.03
C THR A 56 -14.40 1.61 2.16
N ALA A 57 -14.04 2.32 1.10
CA ALA A 57 -12.93 3.27 1.11
C ALA A 57 -13.10 4.37 2.18
N ALA A 58 -14.33 4.74 2.51
CA ALA A 58 -14.64 5.73 3.55
C ALA A 58 -14.37 5.24 4.98
N GLN A 59 -14.23 3.93 5.19
CA GLN A 59 -14.03 3.33 6.52
C GLN A 59 -12.56 3.08 6.89
N ILE A 60 -11.65 3.29 5.97
CA ILE A 60 -10.24 2.96 6.17
C ILE A 60 -9.28 4.14 6.41
N PRO A 61 -9.67 5.44 6.25
CA PRO A 61 -8.81 6.54 6.61
C PRO A 61 -8.38 6.48 8.07
N LEU A 62 -7.11 6.83 8.33
CA LEU A 62 -6.54 6.86 9.68
C LEU A 62 -7.00 8.11 10.44
N LEU A 63 -7.10 9.23 9.74
CA LEU A 63 -7.54 10.51 10.26
C LEU A 63 -8.47 11.18 9.24
N PRO A 64 -9.52 11.85 9.70
CA PRO A 64 -10.33 12.68 8.81
C PRO A 64 -9.53 13.89 8.32
N ALA A 65 -9.85 14.41 7.14
CA ALA A 65 -9.15 15.55 6.54
C ALA A 65 -9.16 16.78 7.47
N GLU A 66 -10.25 16.99 8.20
CA GLU A 66 -10.43 18.09 9.14
C GLU A 66 -9.47 18.03 10.33
N TRP A 67 -8.93 16.84 10.62
CA TRP A 67 -7.94 16.70 11.69
C TRP A 67 -6.68 17.51 11.36
N TYR A 68 -6.20 17.43 10.14
CA TYR A 68 -4.99 18.15 9.70
C TYR A 68 -5.18 19.66 9.82
N THR A 69 -6.28 20.18 9.31
CA THR A 69 -6.62 21.60 9.39
C THR A 69 -6.76 22.09 10.85
N ARG A 70 -7.46 21.31 11.67
CA ARG A 70 -7.67 21.64 13.10
C ARG A 70 -6.37 21.74 13.90
N HIS A 71 -5.36 20.96 13.50
CA HIS A 71 -4.07 20.94 14.19
C HIS A 71 -2.98 21.74 13.46
N GLY A 72 -3.35 22.55 12.45
CA GLY A 72 -2.39 23.37 11.71
C GLY A 72 -1.37 22.59 10.90
N VAL A 73 -1.70 21.34 10.52
CA VAL A 73 -0.86 20.50 9.67
C VAL A 73 -1.24 20.73 8.20
N CYS A 74 -0.27 21.16 7.39
CA CYS A 74 -0.46 21.28 5.95
C CYS A 74 -0.32 19.90 5.30
N LEU A 75 -1.43 19.34 4.80
CA LEU A 75 -1.43 18.10 4.04
C LEU A 75 -1.48 18.42 2.54
N ARG A 76 -0.47 17.97 1.79
CA ARG A 76 -0.35 18.05 0.34
C ARG A 76 -0.52 16.64 -0.25
N SER A 77 -1.75 16.28 -0.55
CA SER A 77 -2.12 14.98 -1.14
C SER A 77 -2.11 15.05 -2.66
N GLY A 78 -1.71 13.95 -3.32
CA GLY A 78 -1.61 13.90 -4.77
C GLY A 78 -0.37 14.62 -5.31
N GLU A 79 0.59 14.92 -4.45
CA GLU A 79 1.80 15.62 -4.83
C GLU A 79 3.03 14.76 -4.54
N ALA A 80 3.82 14.46 -5.58
CA ALA A 80 5.07 13.73 -5.45
C ALA A 80 6.23 14.70 -5.22
N VAL A 81 7.19 14.29 -4.39
CA VAL A 81 8.46 15.00 -4.27
C VAL A 81 9.39 14.48 -5.37
N ASP A 82 9.83 15.40 -6.24
CA ASP A 82 10.70 15.10 -7.39
C ASP A 82 12.18 15.08 -7.01
N GLU A 83 12.57 16.01 -6.12
CA GLU A 83 13.97 16.22 -5.78
C GLU A 83 14.12 16.70 -4.32
N VAL A 84 15.21 16.30 -3.67
CA VAL A 84 15.60 16.77 -2.34
C VAL A 84 17.00 17.32 -2.38
N ASP A 85 17.14 18.64 -2.17
CA ASP A 85 18.41 19.33 -2.03
C ASP A 85 18.76 19.46 -0.55
N ILE A 86 19.58 18.55 -0.06
CA ILE A 86 19.99 18.50 1.35
C ILE A 86 20.88 19.70 1.72
N GLN A 87 21.72 20.19 0.79
CA GLN A 87 22.62 21.29 1.06
C GLN A 87 21.88 22.61 1.27
N GLN A 88 20.88 22.88 0.43
CA GLN A 88 20.05 24.07 0.52
C GLN A 88 18.81 23.88 1.41
N ARG A 89 18.64 22.69 2.00
CA ARG A 89 17.48 22.33 2.84
C ARG A 89 16.14 22.68 2.20
N ARG A 90 15.94 22.21 0.99
CA ARG A 90 14.69 22.38 0.23
C ARG A 90 14.36 21.13 -0.56
N LEU A 91 13.08 20.94 -0.87
CA LEU A 91 12.64 19.89 -1.77
C LEU A 91 11.77 20.48 -2.87
N ARG A 92 11.74 19.83 -4.03
CA ARG A 92 10.96 20.27 -5.17
C ARG A 92 9.72 19.41 -5.34
N ILE A 93 8.60 20.07 -5.58
CA ILE A 93 7.31 19.48 -5.94
C ILE A 93 6.86 20.23 -7.18
N ALA A 94 6.82 19.55 -8.32
CA ALA A 94 6.66 20.16 -9.63
C ALA A 94 7.64 21.35 -9.81
N GLU A 95 7.15 22.55 -10.04
CA GLU A 95 7.97 23.77 -10.23
C GLU A 95 8.24 24.54 -8.92
N THR A 96 7.80 24.03 -7.76
CA THR A 96 7.87 24.79 -6.50
C THR A 96 8.90 24.16 -5.54
N TRP A 97 9.78 25.03 -5.02
CA TRP A 97 10.70 24.66 -3.96
C TRP A 97 10.10 24.93 -2.57
N LEU A 98 10.05 23.90 -1.73
CA LEU A 98 9.61 23.96 -0.35
C LEU A 98 10.82 23.88 0.59
N PRO A 99 11.13 24.92 1.36
CA PRO A 99 12.24 24.89 2.31
C PRO A 99 11.84 24.15 3.60
N TRP A 100 12.81 23.49 4.25
CA TRP A 100 12.63 22.78 5.51
C TRP A 100 13.77 23.04 6.49
N ASP A 101 13.48 22.91 7.78
CA ASP A 101 14.46 22.93 8.86
C ASP A 101 14.74 21.52 9.37
N GLU A 102 13.69 20.67 9.36
CA GLU A 102 13.74 19.22 9.61
C GLU A 102 13.03 18.48 8.48
N LEU A 103 13.59 17.34 8.08
CA LEU A 103 13.04 16.49 7.03
C LEU A 103 12.92 15.05 7.52
N VAL A 104 11.77 14.43 7.25
CA VAL A 104 11.52 13.02 7.53
C VAL A 104 11.12 12.29 6.27
N PHE A 105 11.81 11.21 5.95
CA PHE A 105 11.42 10.27 4.90
C PHE A 105 10.55 9.17 5.51
N ALA A 106 9.28 9.16 5.12
CA ALA A 106 8.30 8.13 5.49
C ALA A 106 7.59 7.58 4.23
N THR A 107 8.36 7.45 3.14
CA THR A 107 7.90 7.12 1.78
C THR A 107 7.37 5.70 1.61
N GLY A 108 7.59 4.84 2.61
CA GLY A 108 7.15 3.46 2.56
C GLY A 108 7.98 2.61 1.58
N SER A 109 7.31 1.73 0.86
CA SER A 109 7.93 0.83 -0.11
C SER A 109 7.08 0.71 -1.37
N ARG A 110 7.68 0.32 -2.48
CA ARG A 110 6.97 -0.03 -3.72
C ARG A 110 6.88 -1.56 -3.85
N PRO A 111 5.83 -2.10 -4.47
CA PRO A 111 5.77 -3.52 -4.76
C PRO A 111 6.89 -3.91 -5.72
N PHE A 112 7.49 -5.07 -5.48
CA PHE A 112 8.38 -5.66 -6.47
C PHE A 112 7.52 -6.29 -7.57
N ILE A 113 7.75 -5.87 -8.79
CA ILE A 113 7.13 -6.43 -9.99
C ILE A 113 8.21 -7.22 -10.73
N PRO A 114 8.08 -8.55 -10.85
CA PRO A 114 9.09 -9.37 -11.51
C PRO A 114 9.16 -9.02 -13.01
N PRO A 115 10.37 -9.00 -13.61
CA PRO A 115 10.53 -8.71 -15.02
C PRO A 115 10.11 -9.93 -15.86
N LEU A 116 8.83 -10.01 -16.18
CA LEU A 116 8.26 -11.09 -17.01
C LEU A 116 7.74 -10.52 -18.33
N PRO A 117 7.86 -11.27 -19.43
CA PRO A 117 7.15 -10.92 -20.66
C PRO A 117 5.64 -10.77 -20.41
N GLY A 118 5.03 -9.71 -20.91
CA GLY A 118 3.61 -9.42 -20.70
C GLY A 118 3.26 -8.69 -19.39
N ILE A 119 4.26 -8.31 -18.57
CA ILE A 119 4.05 -7.62 -17.28
C ILE A 119 3.39 -6.24 -17.45
N ASP A 120 3.59 -5.60 -18.59
CA ASP A 120 3.06 -4.25 -18.87
C ASP A 120 1.62 -4.27 -19.40
N ARG A 121 0.98 -5.41 -19.45
CA ARG A 121 -0.42 -5.52 -19.88
C ARG A 121 -1.34 -4.77 -18.90
N PRO A 122 -2.41 -4.12 -19.39
CA PRO A 122 -3.32 -3.34 -18.54
C PRO A 122 -3.99 -4.13 -17.41
N GLN A 123 -4.14 -5.45 -17.61
CA GLN A 123 -4.74 -6.37 -16.63
C GLN A 123 -3.76 -6.82 -15.53
N VAL A 124 -2.47 -6.51 -15.69
CA VAL A 124 -1.44 -6.84 -14.69
C VAL A 124 -1.28 -5.65 -13.77
N MET A 125 -1.46 -5.87 -12.49
CA MET A 125 -1.40 -4.81 -11.50
C MET A 125 -0.92 -5.30 -10.14
N PRO A 126 -0.25 -4.46 -9.37
CA PRO A 126 0.10 -4.76 -8.00
C PRO A 126 -1.14 -4.67 -7.09
N PHE A 127 -1.00 -5.16 -5.87
CA PHE A 127 -1.98 -4.98 -4.81
C PHE A 127 -1.32 -4.25 -3.64
N ARG A 128 -1.44 -2.89 -3.61
CA ARG A 128 -0.78 -2.07 -2.59
C ARG A 128 -1.49 -0.76 -2.23
N THR A 129 -2.26 -0.19 -3.15
CA THR A 129 -2.90 1.11 -2.97
C THR A 129 -4.41 1.02 -3.13
N LEU A 130 -5.14 2.07 -2.72
CA LEU A 130 -6.57 2.20 -3.00
C LEU A 130 -6.86 2.12 -4.51
N ALA A 131 -6.05 2.82 -5.30
CA ALA A 131 -6.18 2.80 -6.76
C ALA A 131 -5.98 1.38 -7.35
N ASP A 132 -5.10 0.57 -6.76
CA ASP A 132 -4.95 -0.83 -7.18
C ASP A 132 -6.23 -1.62 -6.90
N VAL A 133 -6.84 -1.46 -5.72
CA VAL A 133 -8.12 -2.13 -5.38
C VAL A 133 -9.23 -1.72 -6.34
N GLU A 134 -9.37 -0.42 -6.63
CA GLU A 134 -10.37 0.09 -7.57
C GLU A 134 -10.17 -0.50 -8.97
N ARG A 135 -8.94 -0.55 -9.46
CA ARG A 135 -8.60 -1.14 -10.77
C ARG A 135 -8.87 -2.65 -10.79
N ILE A 136 -8.52 -3.38 -9.74
CA ILE A 136 -8.79 -4.82 -9.62
C ILE A 136 -10.30 -5.08 -9.68
N LEU A 137 -11.09 -4.33 -8.92
CA LEU A 137 -12.55 -4.49 -8.88
C LEU A 137 -13.25 -4.07 -10.18
N ALA A 138 -12.62 -3.22 -10.99
CA ALA A 138 -13.16 -2.79 -12.28
C ALA A 138 -13.01 -3.86 -13.39
N ILE A 139 -12.18 -4.89 -13.19
CA ILE A 139 -11.94 -5.95 -14.18
C ILE A 139 -12.68 -7.21 -13.75
N PRO A 140 -13.81 -7.55 -14.39
CA PRO A 140 -14.53 -8.78 -14.09
C PRO A 140 -13.81 -10.02 -14.66
N GLY A 141 -14.08 -11.17 -14.07
CA GLY A 141 -13.63 -12.45 -14.58
C GLY A 141 -12.64 -13.17 -13.67
N PRO A 142 -12.02 -14.24 -14.15
CA PRO A 142 -11.05 -15.03 -13.39
C PRO A 142 -9.78 -14.22 -13.09
N ALA A 143 -9.22 -14.44 -11.91
CA ALA A 143 -8.01 -13.76 -11.48
C ALA A 143 -6.87 -14.75 -11.20
N VAL A 144 -5.66 -14.36 -11.59
CA VAL A 144 -4.43 -15.07 -11.24
C VAL A 144 -3.62 -14.20 -10.27
N VAL A 145 -3.37 -14.72 -9.08
CA VAL A 145 -2.53 -14.05 -8.08
C VAL A 145 -1.14 -14.67 -8.10
N ILE A 146 -0.13 -13.84 -8.32
CA ILE A 146 1.28 -14.26 -8.36
C ILE A 146 1.96 -13.95 -7.03
N GLY A 147 2.29 -15.00 -6.28
CA GLY A 147 2.98 -14.89 -5.00
C GLY A 147 2.19 -15.46 -3.84
N GLY A 148 2.73 -16.48 -3.17
CA GLY A 148 2.11 -17.16 -2.01
C GLY A 148 2.60 -16.63 -0.66
N GLY A 149 3.01 -15.36 -0.58
CA GLY A 149 3.27 -14.66 0.68
C GLY A 149 1.98 -14.10 1.29
N VAL A 150 2.09 -13.38 2.42
CA VAL A 150 0.95 -12.83 3.17
C VAL A 150 -0.02 -12.06 2.26
N LEU A 151 0.49 -11.07 1.52
CA LEU A 151 -0.36 -10.23 0.67
C LEU A 151 -1.02 -10.99 -0.48
N GLY A 152 -0.31 -11.97 -1.07
CA GLY A 152 -0.89 -12.78 -2.15
C GLY A 152 -1.98 -13.71 -1.64
N VAL A 153 -1.79 -14.33 -0.49
CA VAL A 153 -2.81 -15.16 0.17
C VAL A 153 -4.04 -14.33 0.53
N GLU A 154 -3.83 -13.15 1.11
CA GLU A 154 -4.92 -12.21 1.44
C GLU A 154 -5.66 -11.74 0.18
N ALA A 155 -4.94 -11.36 -0.88
CA ALA A 155 -5.54 -10.92 -2.14
C ALA A 155 -6.36 -12.05 -2.79
N ALA A 156 -5.82 -13.27 -2.83
CA ALA A 156 -6.54 -14.43 -3.37
C ALA A 156 -7.81 -14.73 -2.59
N ALA A 157 -7.75 -14.71 -1.26
CA ALA A 157 -8.90 -14.92 -0.39
C ALA A 157 -9.95 -13.80 -0.56
N ALA A 158 -9.52 -12.55 -0.68
CA ALA A 158 -10.39 -11.41 -0.87
C ALA A 158 -11.11 -11.46 -2.22
N LEU A 159 -10.39 -11.73 -3.31
CA LEU A 159 -10.95 -11.89 -4.66
C LEU A 159 -11.96 -13.05 -4.72
N ARG A 160 -11.64 -14.18 -4.09
CA ARG A 160 -12.56 -15.32 -4.02
C ARG A 160 -13.82 -14.99 -3.24
N ARG A 161 -13.70 -14.24 -2.15
CA ARG A 161 -14.85 -13.77 -1.35
C ARG A 161 -15.71 -12.78 -2.12
N HIS A 162 -15.10 -11.97 -2.97
CA HIS A 162 -15.82 -11.06 -3.89
C HIS A 162 -16.52 -11.80 -5.04
N GLY A 163 -16.38 -13.13 -5.14
CA GLY A 163 -17.09 -13.99 -6.10
C GLY A 163 -16.28 -14.41 -7.33
N GLY A 164 -15.00 -14.01 -7.43
CA GLY A 164 -14.14 -14.37 -8.56
C GLY A 164 -13.68 -15.83 -8.54
N GLU A 165 -13.38 -16.40 -9.72
CA GLU A 165 -12.54 -17.60 -9.83
C GLU A 165 -11.07 -17.18 -9.63
N VAL A 166 -10.36 -17.85 -8.71
CA VAL A 166 -9.00 -17.44 -8.33
C VAL A 166 -8.02 -18.59 -8.42
N THR A 167 -6.90 -18.34 -9.10
CA THR A 167 -5.73 -19.22 -9.09
C THR A 167 -4.57 -18.48 -8.41
N LEU A 168 -3.98 -19.10 -7.38
CA LEU A 168 -2.80 -18.61 -6.68
C LEU A 168 -1.57 -19.38 -7.18
N LEU A 169 -0.64 -18.67 -7.84
CA LEU A 169 0.62 -19.23 -8.33
C LEU A 169 1.75 -18.90 -7.35
N HIS A 170 2.53 -19.89 -6.97
CA HIS A 170 3.69 -19.66 -6.09
C HIS A 170 4.90 -20.47 -6.51
N ARG A 171 6.06 -19.83 -6.56
CA ARG A 171 7.34 -20.44 -6.92
C ARG A 171 7.83 -21.46 -5.89
N GLY A 172 7.59 -21.20 -4.60
CA GLY A 172 7.98 -22.07 -3.52
C GLY A 172 7.07 -23.30 -3.40
N SER A 173 7.53 -24.31 -2.67
CA SER A 173 6.78 -25.51 -2.36
C SER A 173 5.74 -25.34 -1.25
N GLY A 174 5.81 -24.27 -0.46
CA GLY A 174 4.89 -23.98 0.64
C GLY A 174 4.46 -22.51 0.66
N LEU A 175 3.19 -22.27 0.98
CA LEU A 175 2.67 -20.93 1.18
C LEU A 175 3.26 -20.30 2.44
N MET A 176 3.54 -18.98 2.38
CA MET A 176 4.10 -18.21 3.50
C MET A 176 5.38 -18.78 4.10
N ALA A 177 6.16 -19.53 3.33
CA ALA A 177 7.33 -20.30 3.76
C ALA A 177 8.30 -19.61 4.74
N PRO A 178 8.57 -18.28 4.69
CA PRO A 178 9.40 -17.63 5.69
C PRO A 178 8.74 -17.49 7.08
N LEU A 179 7.43 -17.69 7.18
CA LEU A 179 6.62 -17.44 8.38
C LEU A 179 5.94 -18.72 8.93
N THR A 180 5.93 -19.79 8.16
CA THR A 180 5.26 -21.06 8.48
C THR A 180 6.22 -22.24 8.29
N ASP A 181 6.00 -23.29 9.07
CA ASP A 181 6.57 -24.60 8.78
C ASP A 181 5.79 -25.33 7.67
N ALA A 182 6.26 -26.51 7.28
CA ALA A 182 5.65 -27.28 6.20
C ALA A 182 4.21 -27.74 6.52
N PHE A 183 3.93 -28.05 7.79
CA PHE A 183 2.60 -28.47 8.23
C PHE A 183 1.60 -27.30 8.14
N ALA A 184 1.95 -26.14 8.69
CA ALA A 184 1.08 -24.96 8.64
C ALA A 184 0.90 -24.44 7.21
N ALA A 185 1.94 -24.51 6.35
CA ALA A 185 1.85 -24.14 4.94
C ALA A 185 0.87 -25.06 4.17
N ASP A 186 0.88 -26.37 4.45
CA ASP A 186 -0.02 -27.32 3.82
C ASP A 186 -1.46 -27.16 4.32
N GLU A 187 -1.67 -26.96 5.60
CA GLU A 187 -2.98 -26.67 6.18
C GLU A 187 -3.58 -25.39 5.56
N LEU A 188 -2.78 -24.32 5.42
CA LEU A 188 -3.21 -23.10 4.75
C LEU A 188 -3.62 -23.36 3.30
N ARG A 189 -2.85 -24.14 2.55
CA ARG A 189 -3.18 -24.52 1.18
C ARG A 189 -4.53 -25.25 1.13
N GLN A 190 -4.73 -26.25 1.98
CA GLN A 190 -6.00 -27.03 2.04
C GLN A 190 -7.19 -26.10 2.36
N GLN A 191 -7.04 -25.17 3.29
CA GLN A 191 -8.08 -24.20 3.63
C GLN A 191 -8.42 -23.24 2.46
N LEU A 192 -7.44 -22.84 1.66
CA LEU A 192 -7.67 -22.02 0.47
C LEU A 192 -8.38 -22.83 -0.62
N GLU A 193 -7.95 -24.08 -0.87
CA GLU A 193 -8.56 -24.98 -1.84
C GLU A 193 -10.01 -25.34 -1.45
N ALA A 194 -10.28 -25.57 -0.18
CA ALA A 194 -11.64 -25.80 0.33
C ALA A 194 -12.56 -24.60 0.10
N ARG A 195 -11.99 -23.39 0.01
CA ARG A 195 -12.73 -22.16 -0.34
C ARG A 195 -12.83 -21.93 -1.85
N GLY A 196 -12.33 -22.84 -2.68
CA GLY A 196 -12.40 -22.79 -4.13
C GLY A 196 -11.30 -21.93 -4.78
N ILE A 197 -10.16 -21.75 -4.12
CA ILE A 197 -8.97 -21.12 -4.69
C ILE A 197 -8.05 -22.22 -5.20
N ARG A 198 -7.71 -22.21 -6.48
CA ARG A 198 -6.75 -23.15 -7.04
C ARG A 198 -5.33 -22.76 -6.66
N CYS A 199 -4.62 -23.56 -5.89
CA CYS A 199 -3.22 -23.33 -5.53
C CYS A 199 -2.28 -24.12 -6.44
N VAL A 200 -1.35 -23.42 -7.11
CA VAL A 200 -0.29 -24.02 -7.94
C VAL A 200 1.04 -23.64 -7.34
N LEU A 201 1.67 -24.58 -6.67
CA LEU A 201 2.95 -24.42 -5.98
C LEU A 201 4.11 -24.98 -6.82
N ALA A 202 5.34 -24.64 -6.43
CA ALA A 202 6.58 -25.06 -7.10
C ALA A 202 6.56 -24.78 -8.61
N CYS A 203 5.87 -23.71 -9.03
CA CYS A 203 5.74 -23.33 -10.44
C CYS A 203 6.65 -22.14 -10.80
N SER A 204 7.14 -22.10 -12.03
CA SER A 204 7.79 -20.95 -12.63
C SER A 204 6.88 -20.33 -13.68
N ILE A 205 6.85 -18.99 -13.72
CA ILE A 205 6.05 -18.23 -14.69
C ILE A 205 7.02 -17.78 -15.76
N ALA A 206 6.75 -18.16 -17.01
CA ALA A 206 7.58 -17.80 -18.15
C ALA A 206 7.12 -16.50 -18.81
N ALA A 207 5.81 -16.29 -18.92
CA ALA A 207 5.20 -15.12 -19.53
C ALA A 207 3.76 -14.93 -19.03
N ILE A 208 3.19 -13.76 -19.34
CA ILE A 208 1.79 -13.40 -19.14
C ILE A 208 1.20 -13.09 -20.51
N ASP A 209 0.25 -13.90 -20.97
CA ASP A 209 -0.40 -13.77 -22.29
C ASP A 209 -1.76 -13.03 -22.20
#